data_0f18617badfedcfc65b8c3075e0a25c5
#
_entry.id   0f18617badfedcfc65b8c3075e0a25c5
#
_cell.length_a   1.000
_cell.length_b   1.000
_cell.length_c   1.000
_cell.angle_alpha   90.00
_cell.angle_beta   90.00
_cell.angle_gamma   90.00
#
_symmetry.space_group_name_H-M   'P 1'
#
loop_
_entity.id
_entity.type
_entity.pdbx_description
1 polymer ?
#
loop_
_entity_poly.entity_id
_entity_poly.type
_entity_poly.pdbx_seq_one_letter_code
_entity_poly.pdbx_strand_id
1 'polypeptide(L)'
;MPITDTIIYNRSGLFSQRAQTSLGWIRAISDGQHLTYLDWNQTGWTNHDQPDDVSRETITQLTAYFHGDLRRFDLPLLPAGMSQSRRRWLDVMTTIPFGTTISYAAFAAAAGHPRAARAAGTACATNPIPIIYPCHRVLRGDGQLGNYSGGSHLLPTHQDNLQ
;
A
#
# COMPACT_ATOMS: atom_id res chain seq x y z
N MET A 1 13.99 6.50 2.28
CA MET A 1 13.17 5.92 3.33
C MET A 1 13.91 5.62 4.63
N PRO A 2 15.07 6.19 4.88
CA PRO A 2 15.84 5.89 6.10
C PRO A 2 15.09 6.20 7.39
N ILE A 3 14.27 7.24 7.39
CA ILE A 3 13.48 7.63 8.57
C ILE A 3 12.46 6.54 8.94
N THR A 4 11.85 5.97 7.92
CA THR A 4 10.87 4.90 8.09
C THR A 4 11.51 3.66 8.69
N ASP A 5 12.69 3.29 8.18
CA ASP A 5 13.42 2.13 8.67
C ASP A 5 13.74 2.27 10.16
N THR A 6 14.31 3.41 10.55
CA THR A 6 14.73 3.62 11.94
C THR A 6 13.53 3.66 12.91
N ILE A 7 12.45 4.31 12.50
CA ILE A 7 11.29 4.50 13.38
C ILE A 7 10.44 3.25 13.45
N ILE A 8 10.24 2.58 12.31
CA ILE A 8 9.29 1.46 12.22
C ILE A 8 9.93 0.16 12.69
N TYR A 9 11.16 -0.12 12.26
CA TYR A 9 11.78 -1.41 12.54
C TYR A 9 12.41 -1.54 13.92
N ASN A 10 12.76 -0.43 14.57
CA ASN A 10 13.41 -0.45 15.87
C ASN A 10 12.47 -0.26 17.05
N ARG A 11 11.16 -0.16 16.80
CA ARG A 11 10.18 -0.08 17.89
C ARG A 11 9.94 -1.44 18.50
N SER A 12 9.99 -1.50 19.83
CA SER A 12 9.53 -2.68 20.56
C SER A 12 8.03 -2.90 20.29
N GLY A 13 7.63 -4.15 20.14
CA GLY A 13 6.23 -4.50 19.87
C GLY A 13 5.84 -4.52 18.39
N LEU A 14 6.81 -4.36 17.46
CA LEU A 14 6.55 -4.53 16.02
C LEU A 14 7.01 -5.91 15.56
N PHE A 15 6.25 -6.45 14.62
CA PHE A 15 6.50 -7.73 13.98
C PHE A 15 6.66 -7.53 12.48
N SER A 16 7.36 -8.44 11.83
CA SER A 16 7.59 -8.31 10.39
C SER A 16 7.79 -9.66 9.72
N GLN A 17 7.43 -9.70 8.45
CA GLN A 17 7.69 -10.81 7.53
C GLN A 17 8.07 -10.23 6.18
N ARG A 18 9.21 -10.67 5.64
CA ARG A 18 9.62 -10.30 4.27
C ARG A 18 9.37 -11.45 3.33
N ALA A 19 9.23 -11.13 2.05
CA ALA A 19 9.12 -12.11 0.99
C ALA A 19 9.61 -11.52 -0.33
N GLN A 20 10.09 -12.39 -1.20
CA GLN A 20 10.41 -12.02 -2.58
C GLN A 20 9.17 -12.25 -3.43
N THR A 21 8.82 -11.25 -4.24
CA THR A 21 7.67 -11.30 -5.15
C THR A 21 8.13 -11.02 -6.56
N SER A 22 7.22 -11.13 -7.53
CA SER A 22 7.48 -10.74 -8.93
C SER A 22 7.87 -9.26 -9.07
N LEU A 23 7.49 -8.43 -8.10
CA LEU A 23 7.79 -6.99 -8.09
C LEU A 23 9.03 -6.65 -7.23
N GLY A 24 9.71 -7.64 -6.66
CA GLY A 24 10.84 -7.45 -5.78
C GLY A 24 10.54 -7.85 -4.34
N TRP A 25 11.46 -7.47 -3.44
CA TRP A 25 11.32 -7.77 -2.02
C TRP A 25 10.32 -6.83 -1.36
N ILE A 26 9.45 -7.40 -0.55
CA ILE A 26 8.51 -6.65 0.30
C ILE A 26 8.68 -7.08 1.76
N ARG A 27 8.28 -6.20 2.65
CA ARG A 27 8.24 -6.47 4.08
C ARG A 27 6.95 -5.95 4.67
N ALA A 28 6.16 -6.86 5.23
CA ALA A 28 4.93 -6.53 5.95
C ALA A 28 5.26 -6.26 7.41
N ILE A 29 4.76 -5.16 7.96
CA ILE A 29 5.00 -4.76 9.33
C ILE A 29 3.68 -4.67 10.08
N SER A 30 3.63 -5.32 11.24
CA SER A 30 2.45 -5.44 12.08
C SER A 30 2.75 -4.91 13.48
N ASP A 31 1.74 -4.37 14.15
CA ASP A 31 1.79 -4.01 15.57
C ASP A 31 1.32 -5.15 16.50
N GLY A 32 1.14 -6.35 15.96
CA GLY A 32 0.60 -7.51 16.67
C GLY A 32 -0.90 -7.71 16.49
N GLN A 33 -1.62 -6.70 16.02
CA GLN A 33 -3.06 -6.74 15.78
C GLN A 33 -3.45 -6.25 14.40
N HIS A 34 -2.65 -5.36 13.81
CA HIS A 34 -2.95 -4.71 12.53
C HIS A 34 -1.72 -4.66 11.65
N LEU A 35 -1.93 -4.75 10.34
CA LEU A 35 -0.91 -4.37 9.38
C LEU A 35 -0.80 -2.85 9.37
N THR A 36 0.42 -2.34 9.58
CA THR A 36 0.66 -0.90 9.70
C THR A 36 1.46 -0.33 8.54
N TYR A 37 2.28 -1.15 7.91
CA TYR A 37 3.16 -0.70 6.86
C TYR A 37 3.52 -1.84 5.91
N LEU A 38 3.72 -1.52 4.63
CA LEU A 38 4.21 -2.45 3.63
C LEU A 38 5.37 -1.78 2.90
N ASP A 39 6.59 -2.26 3.14
CA ASP A 39 7.80 -1.66 2.62
C ASP A 39 8.31 -2.42 1.39
N TRP A 40 8.69 -1.66 0.38
CA TRP A 40 9.23 -2.13 -0.90
C TRP A 40 10.69 -1.71 -1.02
N ASN A 41 11.50 -2.10 -0.06
CA ASN A 41 12.92 -1.80 -0.07
C ASN A 41 13.71 -3.04 -0.49
N GLN A 42 14.43 -2.95 -1.60
CA GLN A 42 15.23 -4.06 -2.10
C GLN A 42 16.59 -4.16 -1.41
N THR A 43 17.01 -3.14 -0.67
CA THR A 43 18.29 -3.08 0.00
C THR A 43 18.14 -2.48 1.39
N GLY A 44 18.94 -2.92 2.34
CA GLY A 44 19.09 -2.21 3.61
C GLY A 44 18.26 -2.69 4.77
N TRP A 45 17.49 -3.74 4.64
CA TRP A 45 16.88 -4.38 5.81
C TRP A 45 17.93 -5.22 6.52
N THR A 46 18.46 -4.69 7.62
CA THR A 46 19.57 -5.32 8.35
C THR A 46 19.12 -6.15 9.54
N ASN A 47 17.94 -5.90 10.07
CA ASN A 47 17.38 -6.66 11.18
C ASN A 47 16.63 -7.90 10.69
N HIS A 48 16.53 -8.90 11.55
CA HIS A 48 15.80 -10.12 11.27
C HIS A 48 14.30 -9.89 11.38
N ASP A 49 13.52 -10.68 10.63
CA ASP A 49 12.09 -10.70 10.78
C ASP A 49 11.69 -11.33 12.11
N GLN A 50 10.61 -10.79 12.68
CA GLN A 50 9.90 -11.37 13.81
C GLN A 50 8.44 -11.53 13.40
N PRO A 51 8.08 -12.61 12.70
CA PRO A 51 6.75 -12.77 12.16
C PRO A 51 5.69 -12.95 13.26
N ASP A 52 4.50 -12.45 12.99
CA ASP A 52 3.28 -12.72 13.73
C ASP A 52 2.19 -13.19 12.77
N ASP A 53 1.01 -13.46 13.28
CA ASP A 53 -0.09 -13.95 12.44
C ASP A 53 -0.49 -12.95 11.37
N VAL A 54 -0.50 -11.65 11.70
CA VAL A 54 -0.87 -10.59 10.75
C VAL A 54 0.16 -10.48 9.63
N SER A 55 1.44 -10.44 9.95
CA SER A 55 2.48 -10.32 8.91
C SER A 55 2.54 -11.55 8.03
N ARG A 56 2.38 -12.75 8.59
CA ARG A 56 2.31 -13.99 7.80
C ARG A 56 1.11 -14.01 6.87
N GLU A 57 -0.07 -13.67 7.38
CA GLU A 57 -1.30 -13.63 6.58
C GLU A 57 -1.20 -12.59 5.47
N THR A 58 -0.59 -11.45 5.74
CA THR A 58 -0.34 -10.42 4.72
C THR A 58 0.47 -10.99 3.56
N ILE A 59 1.56 -11.69 3.84
CA ILE A 59 2.40 -12.29 2.80
C ILE A 59 1.63 -13.38 2.04
N THR A 60 0.85 -14.19 2.73
CA THR A 60 0.01 -15.21 2.11
C THR A 60 -0.98 -14.58 1.11
N GLN A 61 -1.66 -13.53 1.51
CA GLN A 61 -2.63 -12.85 0.65
C GLN A 61 -1.96 -12.12 -0.51
N LEU A 62 -0.83 -11.47 -0.28
CA LEU A 62 -0.08 -10.82 -1.36
C LEU A 62 0.40 -11.83 -2.40
N THR A 63 0.88 -12.99 -1.97
CA THR A 63 1.29 -14.06 -2.86
C THR A 63 0.12 -14.54 -3.72
N ALA A 64 -1.03 -14.77 -3.11
CA ALA A 64 -2.24 -15.16 -3.82
C ALA A 64 -2.70 -14.07 -4.80
N TYR A 65 -2.61 -12.81 -4.40
CA TYR A 65 -2.95 -11.68 -5.25
C TYR A 65 -2.08 -11.62 -6.51
N PHE A 66 -0.76 -11.78 -6.37
CA PHE A 66 0.17 -11.78 -7.50
C PHE A 66 0.02 -12.99 -8.39
N HIS A 67 -0.48 -14.10 -7.89
CA HIS A 67 -0.78 -15.28 -8.70
C HIS A 67 -2.16 -15.22 -9.36
N GLY A 68 -2.95 -14.18 -9.09
CA GLY A 68 -4.29 -14.03 -9.66
C GLY A 68 -5.39 -14.78 -8.92
N ASP A 69 -5.07 -15.34 -7.75
CA ASP A 69 -6.00 -16.16 -6.96
C ASP A 69 -6.80 -15.34 -5.95
N LEU A 70 -6.38 -14.08 -5.70
CA LEU A 70 -7.03 -13.17 -4.77
C LEU A 70 -7.20 -11.81 -5.42
N ARG A 71 -8.39 -11.21 -5.30
CA ARG A 71 -8.66 -9.86 -5.83
C ARG A 71 -8.97 -8.86 -4.74
N ARG A 72 -9.22 -9.31 -3.53
CA ARG A 72 -9.62 -8.49 -2.40
C ARG A 72 -8.90 -8.97 -1.15
N PHE A 73 -8.29 -8.03 -0.42
CA PHE A 73 -7.58 -8.33 0.82
C PHE A 73 -8.54 -8.33 2.00
N ASP A 74 -8.33 -9.25 2.93
CA ASP A 74 -9.04 -9.30 4.20
C ASP A 74 -8.00 -9.30 5.32
N LEU A 75 -7.60 -8.11 5.73
CA LEU A 75 -6.55 -7.88 6.72
C LEU A 75 -6.97 -6.77 7.68
N PRO A 76 -6.60 -6.87 8.95
CA PRO A 76 -6.80 -5.76 9.88
C PRO A 76 -5.79 -4.65 9.58
N LEU A 77 -6.26 -3.49 9.17
CA LEU A 77 -5.41 -2.39 8.71
C LEU A 77 -5.43 -1.22 9.68
N LEU A 78 -4.23 -0.74 10.04
CA LEU A 78 -4.06 0.50 10.79
C LEU A 78 -2.83 1.22 10.24
N PRO A 79 -2.99 2.03 9.17
CA PRO A 79 -1.87 2.67 8.49
C PRO A 79 -1.02 3.53 9.42
N ALA A 80 0.30 3.30 9.39
CA ALA A 80 1.25 4.02 10.24
C ALA A 80 1.30 5.51 9.91
N GLY A 81 1.34 6.35 10.95
CA GLY A 81 1.54 7.79 10.79
C GLY A 81 0.36 8.53 10.17
N MET A 82 -0.81 7.93 10.08
CA MET A 82 -1.97 8.54 9.45
C MET A 82 -2.93 9.15 10.48
N SER A 83 -3.32 10.41 10.24
CA SER A 83 -4.45 11.00 10.93
C SER A 83 -5.75 10.36 10.48
N GLN A 84 -6.82 10.53 11.26
CA GLN A 84 -8.13 9.98 10.90
C GLN A 84 -8.63 10.55 9.57
N SER A 85 -8.40 11.82 9.31
CA SER A 85 -8.83 12.44 8.04
C SER A 85 -8.05 11.89 6.84
N ARG A 86 -6.74 11.66 6.99
CA ARG A 86 -5.92 11.07 5.93
C ARG A 86 -6.29 9.60 5.69
N ARG A 87 -6.59 8.88 6.75
CA ARG A 87 -7.00 7.48 6.65
C ARG A 87 -8.29 7.32 5.85
N ARG A 88 -9.21 8.27 5.94
CA ARG A 88 -10.46 8.23 5.16
C ARG A 88 -10.19 8.22 3.65
N TRP A 89 -9.15 8.92 3.19
CA TRP A 89 -8.75 8.86 1.79
C TRP A 89 -8.32 7.45 1.39
N LEU A 90 -7.56 6.78 2.24
CA LEU A 90 -7.15 5.41 1.99
C LEU A 90 -8.35 4.46 1.96
N ASP A 91 -9.29 4.64 2.87
CA ASP A 91 -10.49 3.80 2.92
C ASP A 91 -11.30 3.92 1.62
N VAL A 92 -11.39 5.11 1.04
CA VAL A 92 -12.06 5.31 -0.25
C VAL A 92 -11.34 4.55 -1.38
N MET A 93 -10.01 4.46 -1.34
CA MET A 93 -9.27 3.67 -2.33
C MET A 93 -9.72 2.21 -2.36
N THR A 94 -10.06 1.64 -1.22
CA THR A 94 -10.49 0.23 -1.14
C THR A 94 -11.80 -0.03 -1.89
N THR A 95 -12.55 1.01 -2.21
CA THR A 95 -13.79 0.87 -2.99
C THR A 95 -13.56 0.79 -4.49
N ILE A 96 -12.34 1.05 -4.97
CA ILE A 96 -12.01 0.97 -6.39
C ILE A 96 -11.85 -0.52 -6.75
N PRO A 97 -12.70 -1.07 -7.63
CA PRO A 97 -12.66 -2.49 -7.92
C PRO A 97 -11.36 -2.92 -8.62
N PHE A 98 -10.98 -4.17 -8.40
CA PHE A 98 -9.87 -4.80 -9.12
C PHE A 98 -10.08 -4.67 -10.63
N GLY A 99 -9.02 -4.34 -11.36
CA GLY A 99 -9.06 -4.21 -12.82
C GLY A 99 -9.66 -2.91 -13.33
N THR A 100 -10.01 -1.96 -12.43
CA THR A 100 -10.54 -0.64 -12.82
C THR A 100 -9.60 0.46 -12.36
N THR A 101 -9.68 1.61 -13.03
CA THR A 101 -8.94 2.81 -12.66
C THR A 101 -9.87 4.01 -12.63
N ILE A 102 -9.53 5.00 -11.79
CA ILE A 102 -10.24 6.29 -11.75
C ILE A 102 -9.21 7.42 -11.77
N SER A 103 -9.67 8.61 -12.15
CA SER A 103 -8.82 9.81 -12.10
C SER A 103 -8.67 10.34 -10.68
N TYR A 104 -7.66 11.18 -10.45
CA TYR A 104 -7.54 11.90 -9.17
C TYR A 104 -8.78 12.74 -8.88
N ALA A 105 -9.38 13.36 -9.90
CA ALA A 105 -10.60 14.14 -9.71
C ALA A 105 -11.77 13.25 -9.28
N ALA A 106 -11.94 12.09 -9.89
CA ALA A 106 -12.99 11.13 -9.50
C ALA A 106 -12.74 10.58 -8.10
N PHE A 107 -11.49 10.29 -7.75
CA PHE A 107 -11.12 9.85 -6.41
C PHE A 107 -11.45 10.93 -5.37
N ALA A 108 -11.09 12.20 -5.64
CA ALA A 108 -11.41 13.31 -4.77
C ALA A 108 -12.92 13.46 -4.57
N ALA A 109 -13.70 13.35 -5.65
CA ALA A 109 -15.16 13.41 -5.57
C ALA A 109 -15.74 12.25 -4.74
N ALA A 110 -15.22 11.03 -4.92
CA ALA A 110 -15.64 9.86 -4.14
C ALA A 110 -15.33 10.02 -2.65
N ALA A 111 -14.26 10.73 -2.31
CA ALA A 111 -13.91 11.05 -0.92
C ALA A 111 -14.71 12.20 -0.33
N GLY A 112 -15.63 12.80 -1.09
CA GLY A 112 -16.45 13.92 -0.64
C GLY A 112 -15.80 15.29 -0.78
N HIS A 113 -14.66 15.39 -1.52
CA HIS A 113 -13.89 16.61 -1.69
C HIS A 113 -13.55 16.86 -3.16
N PRO A 114 -14.55 17.16 -4.02
CA PRO A 114 -14.37 17.18 -5.47
C PRO A 114 -13.36 18.22 -5.98
N ARG A 115 -13.00 19.20 -5.14
CA ARG A 115 -11.99 20.22 -5.49
C ARG A 115 -10.61 19.93 -4.93
N ALA A 116 -10.39 18.77 -4.31
CA ALA A 116 -9.18 18.45 -3.57
C ALA A 116 -8.29 17.45 -4.33
N ALA A 117 -8.09 17.63 -5.64
CA ALA A 117 -7.26 16.74 -6.45
C ALA A 117 -5.82 16.65 -5.92
N ARG A 118 -5.28 17.76 -5.35
CA ARG A 118 -3.94 17.77 -4.75
C ARG A 118 -3.89 16.87 -3.51
N ALA A 119 -4.90 16.91 -2.65
CA ALA A 119 -4.99 16.04 -1.49
C ALA A 119 -5.15 14.57 -1.90
N ALA A 120 -5.86 14.30 -2.99
CA ALA A 120 -5.94 12.97 -3.58
C ALA A 120 -4.56 12.47 -3.99
N GLY A 121 -3.77 13.29 -4.67
CA GLY A 121 -2.40 12.97 -5.05
C GLY A 121 -1.49 12.73 -3.85
N THR A 122 -1.63 13.52 -2.80
CA THR A 122 -0.88 13.33 -1.55
C THR A 122 -1.23 12.01 -0.87
N ALA A 123 -2.50 11.64 -0.86
CA ALA A 123 -2.93 10.36 -0.30
C ALA A 123 -2.27 9.18 -1.03
N CYS A 124 -2.18 9.25 -2.35
CA CYS A 124 -1.47 8.23 -3.14
C CYS A 124 0.02 8.21 -2.86
N ALA A 125 0.66 9.38 -2.79
CA ALA A 125 2.11 9.51 -2.63
C ALA A 125 2.58 9.10 -1.22
N THR A 126 1.74 9.24 -0.20
CA THR A 126 2.09 8.96 1.20
C THR A 126 1.42 7.72 1.77
N ASN A 127 0.83 6.89 0.92
CA ASN A 127 0.19 5.65 1.31
C ASN A 127 1.21 4.68 1.95
N PRO A 128 1.05 4.30 3.23
CA PRO A 128 2.01 3.41 3.89
C PRO A 128 1.80 1.93 3.57
N ILE A 129 0.67 1.56 2.94
CA ILE A 129 0.34 0.16 2.64
C ILE A 129 -0.08 0.07 1.16
N PRO A 130 0.87 0.28 0.21
CA PRO A 130 0.54 0.23 -1.21
C PRO A 130 0.06 -1.16 -1.62
N ILE A 131 -0.66 -1.25 -2.73
CA ILE A 131 -1.32 -2.44 -3.25
C ILE A 131 -2.60 -2.77 -2.48
N ILE A 132 -2.54 -2.93 -1.18
CA ILE A 132 -3.71 -3.20 -0.33
C ILE A 132 -4.62 -1.98 -0.29
N TYR A 133 -4.04 -0.79 -0.10
CA TYR A 133 -4.69 0.46 -0.50
C TYR A 133 -4.26 0.76 -1.93
N PRO A 134 -5.14 0.58 -2.92
CA PRO A 134 -4.72 0.50 -4.32
C PRO A 134 -4.51 1.86 -4.98
N CYS A 135 -3.52 2.60 -4.53
CA CYS A 135 -3.17 3.91 -5.13
C CYS A 135 -2.78 3.79 -6.61
N HIS A 136 -2.32 2.62 -7.04
CA HIS A 136 -2.02 2.34 -8.44
C HIS A 136 -3.27 2.32 -9.35
N ARG A 137 -4.49 2.30 -8.79
CA ARG A 137 -5.75 2.39 -9.53
C ARG A 137 -6.21 3.84 -9.70
N VAL A 138 -5.49 4.81 -9.18
CA VAL A 138 -5.78 6.23 -9.33
C VAL A 138 -4.80 6.84 -10.31
N LEU A 139 -5.31 7.38 -11.41
CA LEU A 139 -4.49 7.89 -12.51
C LEU A 139 -4.67 9.40 -12.66
N ARG A 140 -3.68 10.04 -13.29
CA ARG A 140 -3.81 11.44 -13.72
C ARG A 140 -4.90 11.58 -14.77
N GLY A 141 -5.43 12.80 -14.92
CA GLY A 141 -6.47 13.08 -15.88
C GLY A 141 -6.10 12.80 -17.34
N ASP A 142 -4.79 12.77 -17.65
CA ASP A 142 -4.26 12.42 -18.97
C ASP A 142 -4.04 10.90 -19.15
N GLY A 143 -4.48 10.07 -18.20
CA GLY A 143 -4.25 8.64 -18.20
C GLY A 143 -2.87 8.21 -17.75
N GLN A 144 -1.99 9.15 -17.42
CA GLN A 144 -0.66 8.87 -16.92
C GLN A 144 -0.69 8.47 -15.45
N LEU A 145 0.32 7.70 -15.04
CA LEU A 145 0.50 7.36 -13.65
C LEU A 145 1.06 8.54 -12.88
N GLY A 146 0.51 8.81 -11.70
CA GLY A 146 1.04 9.80 -10.79
C GLY A 146 2.14 9.21 -9.91
N ASN A 147 2.52 9.95 -8.88
CA ASN A 147 3.45 9.47 -7.87
C ASN A 147 2.71 8.60 -6.86
N TYR A 148 3.32 7.48 -6.47
CA TYR A 148 2.83 6.72 -5.34
C TYR A 148 3.95 6.04 -4.54
N SER A 149 3.59 5.65 -3.31
CA SER A 149 4.54 5.22 -2.29
C SER A 149 5.31 3.95 -2.65
N GLY A 150 4.75 3.09 -3.48
CA GLY A 150 5.40 1.86 -3.92
C GLY A 150 6.55 2.08 -4.91
N GLY A 151 6.68 3.28 -5.46
CA GLY A 151 7.71 3.66 -6.42
C GLY A 151 7.31 3.39 -7.87
N SER A 152 7.87 4.19 -8.76
CA SER A 152 7.53 4.16 -10.17
C SER A 152 7.90 2.85 -10.87
N HIS A 153 8.88 2.12 -10.34
CA HIS A 153 9.30 0.84 -10.91
C HIS A 153 8.25 -0.26 -10.80
N LEU A 154 7.23 -0.07 -9.95
CA LEU A 154 6.13 -1.02 -9.79
C LEU A 154 5.00 -0.80 -10.79
N LEU A 155 4.97 0.35 -11.46
CA LEU A 155 3.82 0.82 -12.23
C LEU A 155 3.38 -0.12 -13.36
N PRO A 156 4.25 -0.49 -14.31
CA PRO A 156 3.81 -1.32 -15.43
C PRO A 156 3.34 -2.70 -15.00
N THR A 157 4.06 -3.29 -14.07
CA THR A 157 3.74 -4.64 -13.57
C THR A 157 2.43 -4.66 -12.81
N HIS A 158 2.15 -3.60 -12.03
CA HIS A 158 0.87 -3.48 -11.35
C HIS A 158 -0.29 -3.45 -12.32
N GLN A 159 -0.18 -2.67 -13.38
CA GLN A 159 -1.26 -2.54 -14.35
C GLN A 159 -1.47 -3.84 -15.13
N ASP A 160 -0.39 -4.48 -15.53
CA ASP A 160 -0.46 -5.75 -16.24
C ASP A 160 -1.11 -6.85 -15.39
N ASN A 161 -0.84 -6.85 -14.10
CA ASN A 161 -1.42 -7.82 -13.17
C ASN A 161 -2.86 -7.51 -12.75
N LEU A 162 -3.33 -6.29 -13.01
CA LEU A 162 -4.67 -5.85 -12.62
C LEU A 162 -5.69 -5.89 -13.76
N GLN A 163 -5.20 -6.07 -14.97
CA GLN A 163 -6.02 -6.23 -16.16
C GLN A 163 -6.22 -7.70 -16.48
#